data_3b93b03cc4bfc6c2bda4ea4649da82b9
#
_entry.id   3b93b03cc4bfc6c2bda4ea4649da82b9
#
_cell.length_a   1.000
_cell.length_b   1.000
_cell.length_c   1.000
_cell.angle_alpha   90.00
_cell.angle_beta   90.00
_cell.angle_gamma   90.00
#
_symmetry.space_group_name_H-M   'P 1'
#
loop_
_entity.id
_entity.type
_entity.pdbx_description
1 polymer ?
#
loop_
_entity_poly.entity_id
_entity_poly.type
_entity_poly.pdbx_seq_one_letter_code
_entity_poly.pdbx_strand_id
1 'polypeptide(L)'
;MFGNPNVIIFILIVCLVFGYSQASGDQNKTSPTKTTLASATTNESQVGTNDAERLLAKILNQIQNKSDSRLRPKIGREPIQVSTDMFILDLGYISEANMEFRASFFLRMYWQDERLSYNNTGYTKRLALNAKMVQHMWIPDIYFVNEKSGIKHDLTKENEVVRLWPDGRVFHSMRISLTASCPMRLHNYPLDKQVCSMAFESFSYEDTELLFYWKKDKGNKEVMVSDELEIPQFILTKYWTASTFANFTSGAYSRLILKFQFERSIGFFLIQTYIPAYLIVMLSWISFWISHNSTPARIGLGITTVLTLTTLTNSARASLPKVSYVKSIEWFLILCFLYVFASLVEYAGVSFEINRRIKRGKEIPVQTESDDGGKDPEKKDLMQVMHGNVEANGHPKVRRRTKFPVYGKNAAETQLLQYRPYTEKEIEGMESKVDKWSRIGFPVSFMVFNIIYWVLTIQFS
;
A
#
# COMPACT_ATOMS: atom_id res chain seq x y z
N MET A 1 8.87 2.03 -23.84
CA MET A 1 7.59 1.80 -23.16
C MET A 1 7.42 0.41 -22.53
N PHE A 2 8.29 -0.56 -22.79
CA PHE A 2 8.17 -1.95 -22.31
C PHE A 2 9.08 -2.31 -21.10
N GLY A 3 9.66 -1.33 -20.43
CA GLY A 3 10.61 -1.57 -19.34
C GLY A 3 10.08 -1.40 -17.91
N ASN A 4 8.76 -1.18 -17.71
CA ASN A 4 8.21 -1.05 -16.38
C ASN A 4 7.72 -2.42 -15.89
N PRO A 5 8.29 -2.99 -14.80
CA PRO A 5 7.92 -4.31 -14.27
C PRO A 5 6.43 -4.40 -13.92
N ASN A 6 5.78 -3.29 -13.60
CA ASN A 6 4.36 -3.22 -13.29
C ASN A 6 3.46 -3.51 -14.52
N VAL A 7 3.92 -3.18 -15.73
CA VAL A 7 3.19 -3.50 -16.98
C VAL A 7 3.29 -4.99 -17.30
N ILE A 8 4.43 -5.60 -17.03
CA ILE A 8 4.65 -7.05 -17.21
C ILE A 8 3.77 -7.83 -16.21
N ILE A 9 3.69 -7.37 -14.96
CA ILE A 9 2.84 -7.97 -13.93
C ILE A 9 1.36 -7.84 -14.31
N PHE A 10 0.93 -6.71 -14.88
CA PHE A 10 -0.44 -6.53 -15.38
C PHE A 10 -0.78 -7.50 -16.50
N ILE A 11 0.11 -7.67 -17.49
CA ILE A 11 -0.07 -8.62 -18.59
C ILE A 11 -0.10 -10.05 -18.05
N LEU A 12 0.74 -10.40 -17.08
CA LEU A 12 0.76 -11.71 -16.43
C LEU A 12 -0.52 -11.98 -15.62
N ILE A 13 -1.10 -10.99 -14.94
CA ILE A 13 -2.37 -11.14 -14.23
C ILE A 13 -3.52 -11.33 -15.20
N VAL A 14 -3.55 -10.61 -16.30
CA VAL A 14 -4.54 -10.81 -17.37
C VAL A 14 -4.39 -12.20 -17.96
N CYS A 15 -3.17 -12.68 -18.18
CA CYS A 15 -2.89 -14.05 -18.66
C CYS A 15 -3.22 -15.12 -17.61
N LEU A 16 -2.99 -14.89 -16.31
CA LEU A 16 -3.34 -15.83 -15.22
C LEU A 16 -4.86 -15.98 -15.03
N VAL A 17 -5.60 -14.90 -15.21
CA VAL A 17 -7.08 -14.93 -15.16
C VAL A 17 -7.69 -15.65 -16.36
N PHE A 18 -6.97 -15.71 -17.49
CA PHE A 18 -7.43 -16.35 -18.72
C PHE A 18 -6.68 -17.64 -19.10
N GLY A 19 -5.86 -18.17 -18.20
CA GLY A 19 -5.25 -19.50 -18.31
C GLY A 19 -4.08 -19.61 -19.25
N TYR A 20 -2.87 -19.77 -18.71
CA TYR A 20 -1.98 -20.86 -19.13
C TYR A 20 -0.85 -21.05 -18.14
N SER A 21 -0.68 -22.30 -17.70
CA SER A 21 0.40 -22.85 -16.91
C SER A 21 1.59 -23.17 -17.80
N GLN A 22 2.81 -22.83 -17.39
CA GLN A 22 3.93 -23.78 -17.45
C GLN A 22 5.11 -23.30 -16.60
N ALA A 23 5.63 -24.26 -15.83
CA ALA A 23 6.79 -24.18 -14.96
C ALA A 23 8.09 -24.38 -15.74
N SER A 24 9.18 -23.81 -15.27
CA SER A 24 10.40 -24.59 -14.99
C SER A 24 11.49 -23.67 -14.40
N GLY A 25 12.13 -24.20 -13.38
CA GLY A 25 13.17 -23.56 -12.62
C GLY A 25 14.54 -23.75 -13.24
N ASP A 26 15.47 -22.98 -12.71
CA ASP A 26 16.82 -23.48 -12.51
C ASP A 26 17.54 -22.70 -11.39
N GLN A 27 18.16 -23.50 -10.50
CA GLN A 27 18.99 -23.01 -9.42
C GLN A 27 20.45 -23.02 -9.88
N ASN A 28 21.19 -21.96 -9.60
CA ASN A 28 22.65 -22.07 -9.57
C ASN A 28 23.23 -21.39 -8.33
N LYS A 29 23.74 -22.25 -7.45
CA LYS A 29 24.55 -21.90 -6.27
C LYS A 29 25.97 -21.63 -6.69
N THR A 30 26.55 -20.50 -6.24
CA THR A 30 28.01 -20.35 -6.14
C THR A 30 28.39 -20.02 -4.70
N SER A 31 29.29 -20.86 -4.17
CA SER A 31 29.87 -20.79 -2.83
C SER A 31 31.01 -19.75 -2.75
N PRO A 32 31.25 -19.15 -1.56
CA PRO A 32 32.33 -18.18 -1.41
C PRO A 32 33.65 -18.86 -1.03
N THR A 33 34.68 -18.38 -1.66
CA THR A 33 36.08 -18.76 -1.47
C THR A 33 36.64 -18.16 -0.17
N LYS A 34 37.22 -19.00 0.68
CA LYS A 34 37.97 -18.60 1.88
C LYS A 34 39.30 -17.99 1.50
N THR A 35 39.57 -16.77 1.89
CA THR A 35 40.92 -16.17 1.85
C THR A 35 41.59 -16.30 3.20
N THR A 36 42.71 -16.98 3.20
CA THR A 36 43.59 -17.20 4.36
C THR A 36 44.44 -15.96 4.61
N LEU A 37 44.32 -15.37 5.80
CA LEU A 37 45.24 -14.32 6.24
C LEU A 37 46.54 -14.94 6.76
N ALA A 38 47.63 -14.59 6.14
CA ALA A 38 48.98 -14.89 6.61
C ALA A 38 49.40 -13.88 7.70
N SER A 39 49.78 -14.39 8.84
CA SER A 39 50.36 -13.62 9.96
C SER A 39 51.80 -13.27 9.66
N ALA A 40 52.10 -11.98 9.54
CA ALA A 40 53.47 -11.46 9.56
C ALA A 40 53.75 -10.88 10.94
N THR A 41 54.56 -11.58 11.70
CA THR A 41 55.20 -11.12 12.94
C THR A 41 56.38 -10.21 12.59
N THR A 42 56.28 -8.95 12.94
CA THR A 42 57.43 -8.04 13.01
C THR A 42 57.60 -7.56 14.43
N ASN A 43 58.71 -8.00 15.02
CA ASN A 43 59.27 -7.48 16.28
C ASN A 43 59.80 -6.07 16.04
N GLU A 44 59.09 -5.04 16.57
CA GLU A 44 59.61 -3.68 16.69
C GLU A 44 59.61 -3.23 18.16
N SER A 45 60.81 -3.12 18.67
CA SER A 45 61.36 -2.34 19.79
C SER A 45 60.39 -1.70 20.80
N GLN A 46 60.38 -2.24 22.02
CA GLN A 46 59.65 -1.81 23.21
C GLN A 46 60.17 -0.48 23.85
N VAL A 47 61.21 0.15 23.33
CA VAL A 47 61.85 1.34 23.92
C VAL A 47 61.12 2.66 23.57
N GLY A 48 60.28 2.70 22.54
CA GLY A 48 59.60 3.92 22.12
C GLY A 48 58.18 4.17 22.65
N THR A 49 57.59 3.18 23.36
CA THR A 49 56.17 3.24 23.74
C THR A 49 55.90 4.17 24.94
N ASN A 50 56.74 4.16 25.96
CA ASN A 50 56.60 5.00 27.17
C ASN A 50 56.73 6.50 26.86
N ASP A 51 57.58 6.88 25.94
CA ASP A 51 57.75 8.29 25.57
C ASP A 51 56.56 8.78 24.69
N ALA A 52 56.02 7.93 23.84
CA ALA A 52 54.83 8.25 23.09
C ALA A 52 53.57 8.38 23.99
N GLU A 53 53.41 7.54 24.98
CA GLU A 53 52.34 7.64 25.96
C GLU A 53 52.40 8.91 26.81
N ARG A 54 53.61 9.27 27.28
CA ARG A 54 53.83 10.51 27.99
C ARG A 54 53.55 11.74 27.12
N LEU A 55 53.91 11.72 25.87
CA LEU A 55 53.64 12.78 24.92
C LEU A 55 52.15 12.91 24.65
N LEU A 56 51.45 11.78 24.42
CA LEU A 56 49.99 11.77 24.28
C LEU A 56 49.24 12.31 25.53
N ALA A 57 49.68 11.91 26.73
CA ALA A 57 49.13 12.42 27.98
C ALA A 57 49.33 13.94 28.08
N LYS A 58 50.49 14.48 27.70
CA LYS A 58 50.70 15.93 27.66
C LYS A 58 49.79 16.65 26.68
N ILE A 59 49.60 16.06 25.47
CA ILE A 59 48.69 16.62 24.44
C ILE A 59 47.25 16.62 24.95
N LEU A 60 46.78 15.53 25.57
CA LEU A 60 45.44 15.43 26.10
C LEU A 60 45.19 16.48 27.24
N ASN A 61 46.13 16.64 28.16
CA ASN A 61 46.08 17.66 29.19
C ASN A 61 46.10 19.09 28.60
N GLN A 62 46.89 19.31 27.54
CA GLN A 62 46.90 20.58 26.82
C GLN A 62 45.55 20.92 26.20
N ILE A 63 44.90 19.92 25.56
CA ILE A 63 43.55 20.04 24.97
C ILE A 63 42.54 20.42 26.04
N GLN A 64 42.51 19.71 27.19
CA GLN A 64 41.60 20.00 28.32
C GLN A 64 41.79 21.41 28.86
N ASN A 65 43.00 21.89 28.95
CA ASN A 65 43.29 23.22 29.55
C ASN A 65 43.05 24.38 28.58
N LYS A 66 43.16 24.15 27.24
CA LYS A 66 43.00 25.20 26.23
C LYS A 66 41.62 25.33 25.65
N SER A 67 40.83 24.25 25.71
CA SER A 67 39.48 24.23 25.15
C SER A 67 38.40 24.31 26.21
N ASP A 68 37.59 25.35 26.15
CA ASP A 68 36.33 25.41 26.90
C ASP A 68 35.20 24.91 26.02
N SER A 69 34.56 23.81 26.44
CA SER A 69 33.47 23.17 25.67
C SER A 69 32.21 24.04 25.57
N ARG A 70 32.04 25.03 26.42
CA ARG A 70 30.91 25.96 26.46
C ARG A 70 31.03 27.07 25.39
N LEU A 71 32.26 27.33 24.93
CA LEU A 71 32.55 28.41 24.00
C LEU A 71 32.94 27.88 22.62
N ARG A 72 32.22 28.36 21.60
CA ARG A 72 32.58 28.01 20.22
C ARG A 72 33.98 28.50 19.83
N PRO A 73 34.69 27.86 18.93
CA PRO A 73 35.91 28.42 18.32
C PRO A 73 35.59 29.74 17.62
N LYS A 74 36.64 30.59 17.45
CA LYS A 74 36.54 31.86 16.68
C LYS A 74 35.45 32.82 17.12
N ILE A 75 35.16 32.94 18.45
CA ILE A 75 34.18 33.90 18.96
C ILE A 75 34.56 35.32 18.53
N GLY A 76 33.55 36.07 18.03
CA GLY A 76 33.74 37.43 17.52
C GLY A 76 34.49 37.56 16.22
N ARG A 77 34.71 36.43 15.52
CA ARG A 77 35.28 36.35 14.16
C ARG A 77 34.29 35.72 13.19
N GLU A 78 34.81 35.14 12.12
CA GLU A 78 34.06 34.41 11.10
C GLU A 78 33.19 33.27 11.68
N PRO A 79 32.06 32.94 11.03
CA PRO A 79 31.28 31.76 11.39
C PRO A 79 32.11 30.48 11.26
N ILE A 80 31.87 29.52 12.15
CA ILE A 80 32.46 28.19 12.05
C ILE A 80 31.80 27.46 10.91
N GLN A 81 32.62 26.99 9.97
CA GLN A 81 32.19 26.15 8.87
C GLN A 81 32.25 24.68 9.25
N VAL A 82 31.12 24.01 9.25
CA VAL A 82 30.99 22.57 9.54
C VAL A 82 30.59 21.85 8.28
N SER A 83 31.50 21.02 7.74
CA SER A 83 31.19 20.15 6.64
C SER A 83 30.61 18.84 7.17
N THR A 84 29.50 18.40 6.60
CA THR A 84 28.76 17.23 7.07
C THR A 84 28.59 16.21 5.96
N ASP A 85 28.80 14.94 6.26
CA ASP A 85 28.40 13.81 5.42
C ASP A 85 27.58 12.79 6.23
N MET A 86 26.85 11.93 5.54
CA MET A 86 26.06 10.88 6.16
C MET A 86 26.32 9.54 5.49
N PHE A 87 26.32 8.48 6.31
CA PHE A 87 26.28 7.10 5.82
C PHE A 87 25.03 6.43 6.36
N ILE A 88 24.06 6.16 5.48
CA ILE A 88 22.80 5.51 5.82
C ILE A 88 23.05 4.00 5.93
N LEU A 89 22.83 3.46 7.11
CA LEU A 89 22.97 2.04 7.42
C LEU A 89 21.69 1.28 7.06
N ASP A 90 20.56 1.86 7.46
CA ASP A 90 19.26 1.24 7.34
C ASP A 90 18.18 2.32 7.21
N LEU A 91 17.21 2.04 6.33
CA LEU A 91 15.92 2.74 6.26
C LEU A 91 14.87 1.73 6.71
N GLY A 92 14.52 1.79 7.98
CA GLY A 92 13.63 0.83 8.63
C GLY A 92 12.21 0.87 8.07
N TYR A 93 11.20 0.77 8.94
CA TYR A 93 9.82 0.83 8.48
C TYR A 93 9.41 2.25 8.06
N ILE A 94 8.63 2.31 7.00
CA ILE A 94 7.89 3.50 6.57
C ILE A 94 6.43 3.27 6.96
N SER A 95 5.88 4.12 7.83
CA SER A 95 4.52 4.01 8.35
C SER A 95 3.62 5.07 7.74
N GLU A 96 2.71 4.65 6.89
CA GLU A 96 1.68 5.54 6.33
C GLU A 96 0.69 5.98 7.41
N ALA A 97 0.35 5.07 8.34
CA ALA A 97 -0.60 5.35 9.42
C ALA A 97 -0.12 6.49 10.32
N ASN A 98 1.16 6.50 10.64
CA ASN A 98 1.79 7.50 11.50
C ASN A 98 2.43 8.64 10.70
N MET A 99 2.49 8.55 9.37
CA MET A 99 3.19 9.48 8.48
C MET A 99 4.64 9.73 8.95
N GLU A 100 5.42 8.64 9.06
CA GLU A 100 6.80 8.66 9.54
C GLU A 100 7.65 7.60 8.87
N PHE A 101 8.96 7.79 8.93
CA PHE A 101 9.94 6.79 8.54
C PHE A 101 11.07 6.74 9.54
N ARG A 102 11.71 5.58 9.66
CA ARG A 102 12.87 5.37 10.52
C ARG A 102 14.13 5.23 9.68
N ALA A 103 15.18 5.93 10.10
CA ALA A 103 16.51 5.82 9.50
C ALA A 103 17.57 5.58 10.58
N SER A 104 18.53 4.69 10.31
CA SER A 104 19.72 4.50 11.12
C SER A 104 20.95 4.89 10.29
N PHE A 105 21.78 5.75 10.80
CA PHE A 105 22.88 6.33 10.05
C PHE A 105 24.05 6.75 10.92
N PHE A 106 25.22 6.90 10.32
CA PHE A 106 26.31 7.64 10.87
C PHE A 106 26.25 9.09 10.40
N LEU A 107 26.16 10.03 11.35
CA LEU A 107 26.34 11.44 11.09
C LEU A 107 27.81 11.79 11.31
N ARG A 108 28.45 12.39 10.33
CA ARG A 108 29.85 12.76 10.36
C ARG A 108 30.01 14.24 10.13
N MET A 109 30.75 14.89 11.00
CA MET A 109 31.01 16.33 10.97
C MET A 109 32.50 16.62 10.95
N TYR A 110 32.88 17.67 10.24
CA TYR A 110 34.25 18.11 10.12
C TYR A 110 34.30 19.62 10.29
N TRP A 111 35.19 20.09 11.20
CA TRP A 111 35.40 21.51 11.41
C TRP A 111 36.84 21.78 11.84
N GLN A 112 37.22 23.05 11.92
CA GLN A 112 38.52 23.52 12.35
C GLN A 112 38.39 24.18 13.73
N ASP A 113 39.16 23.70 14.70
CA ASP A 113 39.34 24.31 16.00
C ASP A 113 40.83 24.50 16.31
N GLU A 114 41.31 25.73 16.15
CA GLU A 114 42.72 26.09 16.32
C GLU A 114 43.18 25.86 17.76
N ARG A 115 42.31 25.88 18.75
CA ARG A 115 42.61 25.67 20.19
C ARG A 115 43.09 24.25 20.43
N LEU A 116 42.67 23.31 19.59
CA LEU A 116 42.97 21.87 19.68
C LEU A 116 44.26 21.50 18.88
N SER A 117 44.91 22.47 18.27
CA SER A 117 46.13 22.22 17.50
C SER A 117 47.29 21.77 18.39
N TYR A 118 48.02 20.74 17.97
CA TYR A 118 49.20 20.20 18.67
C TYR A 118 50.42 20.07 17.80
N ASN A 119 50.49 20.82 16.67
CA ASN A 119 51.64 20.83 15.73
C ASN A 119 52.98 21.06 16.45
N ASN A 120 52.98 21.85 17.53
CA ASN A 120 54.19 22.23 18.24
C ASN A 120 54.74 21.12 19.17
N THR A 121 54.12 19.96 19.24
CA THR A 121 54.51 18.85 20.13
C THR A 121 55.40 17.83 19.49
N GLY A 122 55.63 17.93 18.15
CA GLY A 122 56.40 16.94 17.38
C GLY A 122 55.63 15.66 17.03
N TYR A 123 54.37 15.51 17.51
CA TYR A 123 53.53 14.38 17.18
C TYR A 123 52.72 14.66 15.88
N THR A 124 52.99 13.90 14.84
CA THR A 124 52.43 14.15 13.51
C THR A 124 51.23 13.25 13.15
N LYS A 125 50.95 12.21 13.95
CA LYS A 125 49.85 11.28 13.68
C LYS A 125 48.54 11.84 14.21
N ARG A 126 47.40 11.46 13.57
CA ARG A 126 46.07 11.79 14.06
C ARG A 126 45.80 11.08 15.39
N LEU A 127 45.07 11.73 16.29
CA LEU A 127 44.58 11.17 17.54
C LEU A 127 43.18 10.65 17.37
N ALA A 128 42.91 9.44 17.87
CA ALA A 128 41.56 8.91 18.02
C ALA A 128 41.17 9.08 19.49
N LEU A 129 40.14 9.88 19.76
CA LEU A 129 39.64 10.20 21.07
C LEU A 129 38.35 9.43 21.33
N ASN A 130 38.15 9.01 22.56
CA ASN A 130 36.94 8.35 23.01
C ASN A 130 35.84 9.37 23.39
N ALA A 131 34.62 8.89 23.60
CA ALA A 131 33.46 9.71 23.99
C ALA A 131 33.68 10.55 25.24
N LYS A 132 34.52 10.11 26.22
CA LYS A 132 34.81 10.88 27.41
C LYS A 132 35.55 12.18 27.12
N MET A 133 36.42 12.19 26.07
CA MET A 133 37.14 13.40 25.68
C MET A 133 36.25 14.40 24.93
N VAL A 134 35.16 13.94 24.36
CA VAL A 134 34.15 14.75 23.68
C VAL A 134 33.54 15.80 24.63
N GLN A 135 33.37 15.46 25.89
CA GLN A 135 32.81 16.36 26.93
C GLN A 135 33.68 17.59 27.23
N HIS A 136 34.97 17.51 26.90
CA HIS A 136 35.94 18.60 27.10
C HIS A 136 36.17 19.46 25.84
N MET A 137 35.49 19.14 24.75
CA MET A 137 35.64 19.83 23.47
C MET A 137 34.33 20.46 23.06
N TRP A 138 34.38 21.61 22.42
CA TRP A 138 33.21 22.14 21.76
C TRP A 138 32.81 21.27 20.57
N ILE A 139 31.52 20.96 20.44
CA ILE A 139 30.94 20.23 19.34
C ILE A 139 29.77 21.05 18.81
N PRO A 140 29.58 21.11 17.46
CA PRO A 140 28.40 21.74 16.88
C PRO A 140 27.13 21.09 17.41
N ASP A 141 26.20 21.90 17.91
CA ASP A 141 24.89 21.44 18.30
C ASP A 141 24.05 21.20 17.06
N ILE A 142 23.41 20.03 17.00
CA ILE A 142 22.52 19.66 15.90
C ILE A 142 21.23 19.12 16.46
N TYR A 143 20.11 19.57 15.90
CA TYR A 143 18.82 18.92 16.12
C TYR A 143 18.14 18.64 14.77
N PHE A 144 17.30 17.61 14.74
CA PHE A 144 16.54 17.24 13.56
C PHE A 144 15.15 17.88 13.60
N VAL A 145 14.87 18.77 12.65
CA VAL A 145 13.69 19.63 12.63
C VAL A 145 12.37 18.84 12.61
N ASN A 146 12.35 17.71 11.94
CA ASN A 146 11.17 16.85 11.79
C ASN A 146 11.26 15.55 12.59
N GLU A 147 12.06 15.54 13.64
CA GLU A 147 12.18 14.42 14.57
C GLU A 147 10.88 14.18 15.33
N LYS A 148 10.47 12.92 15.43
CA LYS A 148 9.46 12.45 16.39
C LYS A 148 10.08 11.72 17.55
N SER A 149 11.13 10.95 17.29
CA SER A 149 11.93 10.29 18.32
C SER A 149 13.33 9.99 17.76
N GLY A 150 14.33 10.03 18.61
CA GLY A 150 15.71 9.74 18.25
C GLY A 150 16.43 8.97 19.35
N ILE A 151 17.38 8.13 18.94
CA ILE A 151 18.23 7.34 19.85
C ILE A 151 19.68 7.47 19.40
N LYS A 152 20.54 7.93 20.29
CA LYS A 152 21.99 7.81 20.16
C LYS A 152 22.39 6.43 20.69
N HIS A 153 23.16 5.67 19.90
CA HIS A 153 23.51 4.29 20.29
C HIS A 153 24.66 4.24 21.29
N ASP A 154 24.41 3.60 22.42
CA ASP A 154 25.34 3.50 23.57
C ASP A 154 25.33 2.13 24.26
N LEU A 155 24.80 1.09 23.63
CA LEU A 155 24.50 -0.21 24.24
C LEU A 155 25.66 -0.83 25.02
N THR A 156 26.90 -0.74 24.52
CA THR A 156 28.12 -1.18 25.22
C THR A 156 28.99 -0.02 25.64
N LYS A 157 29.14 0.92 24.75
CA LYS A 157 29.77 2.23 24.89
C LYS A 157 29.13 3.14 23.86
N GLU A 158 29.19 4.45 24.09
CA GLU A 158 28.74 5.43 23.13
C GLU A 158 29.35 5.18 21.76
N ASN A 159 28.50 4.97 20.73
CA ASN A 159 28.93 4.75 19.36
C ASN A 159 29.32 6.08 18.71
N GLU A 160 30.34 6.69 19.27
CA GLU A 160 30.85 8.01 18.94
C GLU A 160 32.37 7.98 18.88
N VAL A 161 32.95 8.62 17.89
CA VAL A 161 34.39 8.76 17.74
C VAL A 161 34.76 10.17 17.31
N VAL A 162 35.78 10.71 17.96
CA VAL A 162 36.42 11.96 17.54
C VAL A 162 37.84 11.63 17.04
N ARG A 163 38.20 12.22 15.92
CA ARG A 163 39.55 12.19 15.40
C ARG A 163 40.08 13.62 15.29
N LEU A 164 41.28 13.83 15.83
CA LEU A 164 41.93 15.14 15.84
C LEU A 164 43.21 15.05 15.05
N TRP A 165 43.45 16.02 14.17
CA TRP A 165 44.70 16.18 13.42
C TRP A 165 45.59 17.21 14.08
N PRO A 166 46.91 17.17 13.81
CA PRO A 166 47.87 18.12 14.39
C PRO A 166 47.52 19.59 14.15
N ASP A 167 46.91 19.90 13.02
CA ASP A 167 46.52 21.25 12.62
C ASP A 167 45.25 21.75 13.28
N GLY A 168 44.59 20.94 14.15
CA GLY A 168 43.35 21.28 14.82
C GLY A 168 42.11 20.96 14.01
N ARG A 169 42.20 20.24 12.90
CA ARG A 169 41.00 19.68 12.24
C ARG A 169 40.37 18.60 13.09
N VAL A 170 39.07 18.69 13.28
CA VAL A 170 38.26 17.76 14.06
C VAL A 170 37.34 16.99 13.13
N PHE A 171 37.26 15.70 13.34
CA PHE A 171 36.27 14.81 12.78
C PHE A 171 35.46 14.17 13.91
N HIS A 172 34.19 14.29 13.84
CA HIS A 172 33.25 13.68 14.80
C HIS A 172 32.27 12.81 14.04
N SER A 173 32.10 11.57 14.47
CA SER A 173 31.12 10.64 13.92
C SER A 173 30.31 10.01 15.03
N MET A 174 29.00 10.01 14.88
CA MET A 174 28.07 9.37 15.82
C MET A 174 27.02 8.53 15.07
N ARG A 175 26.60 7.43 15.69
CA ARG A 175 25.53 6.57 15.18
C ARG A 175 24.21 7.01 15.81
N ILE A 176 23.23 7.29 14.96
CA ILE A 176 21.90 7.75 15.35
C ILE A 176 20.85 6.88 14.66
N SER A 177 19.80 6.53 15.39
CA SER A 177 18.53 6.06 14.81
C SER A 177 17.46 7.11 15.05
N LEU A 178 16.84 7.58 13.98
CA LEU A 178 15.88 8.66 13.96
C LEU A 178 14.57 8.19 13.37
N THR A 179 13.45 8.46 14.03
CA THR A 179 12.10 8.42 13.46
C THR A 179 11.69 9.84 13.11
N ALA A 180 11.52 10.11 11.83
CA ALA A 180 11.21 11.43 11.30
C ALA A 180 9.83 11.49 10.69
N SER A 181 9.16 12.63 10.83
CA SER A 181 7.87 12.91 10.22
C SER A 181 8.00 12.99 8.69
N CYS A 182 7.11 12.30 7.98
CA CYS A 182 7.01 12.34 6.52
C CYS A 182 5.55 12.46 6.09
N PRO A 183 5.03 13.66 5.83
CA PRO A 183 3.70 13.85 5.30
C PRO A 183 3.58 13.19 3.93
N MET A 184 2.70 12.18 3.80
CA MET A 184 2.54 11.37 2.60
C MET A 184 1.29 11.76 1.83
N ARG A 185 1.37 11.72 0.49
CA ARG A 185 0.24 11.92 -0.43
C ARG A 185 -0.22 10.56 -0.94
N LEU A 186 -1.37 10.09 -0.47
CA LEU A 186 -1.87 8.74 -0.74
C LEU A 186 -2.98 8.69 -1.81
N HIS A 187 -3.13 9.74 -2.64
CA HIS A 187 -4.15 9.75 -3.70
C HIS A 187 -4.03 8.55 -4.64
N ASN A 188 -2.80 8.25 -5.09
CA ASN A 188 -2.51 7.18 -6.04
C ASN A 188 -2.18 5.84 -5.36
N TYR A 189 -2.37 5.74 -4.05
CA TYR A 189 -2.12 4.51 -3.32
C TYR A 189 -2.85 3.31 -3.95
N PRO A 190 -2.19 2.14 -4.19
CA PRO A 190 -0.84 1.76 -3.80
C PRO A 190 0.27 1.97 -4.87
N LEU A 191 0.03 2.69 -5.94
CA LEU A 191 1.02 3.04 -6.98
C LEU A 191 1.57 4.45 -6.73
N ASP A 192 1.95 4.75 -5.50
CA ASP A 192 2.38 6.07 -5.07
C ASP A 192 3.91 6.17 -4.93
N LYS A 193 4.41 7.37 -5.21
CA LYS A 193 5.79 7.80 -4.95
C LYS A 193 5.78 8.79 -3.81
N GLN A 194 6.56 8.51 -2.75
CA GLN A 194 6.64 9.35 -1.58
C GLN A 194 8.01 10.02 -1.47
N VAL A 195 8.03 11.29 -1.10
CA VAL A 195 9.28 12.01 -0.85
C VAL A 195 9.35 12.37 0.62
N CYS A 196 10.20 11.66 1.35
CA CYS A 196 10.48 11.93 2.75
C CYS A 196 11.77 12.72 2.89
N SER A 197 11.81 13.67 3.79
CA SER A 197 12.99 14.47 4.07
C SER A 197 13.44 14.30 5.51
N MET A 198 14.73 14.46 5.73
CA MET A 198 15.37 14.58 7.02
C MET A 198 16.12 15.90 7.00
N ALA A 199 15.73 16.82 7.88
CA ALA A 199 16.30 18.16 7.95
C ALA A 199 16.94 18.39 9.31
N PHE A 200 18.11 18.99 9.34
CA PHE A 200 18.80 19.33 10.58
C PHE A 200 19.48 20.69 10.50
N GLU A 201 19.60 21.32 11.62
CA GLU A 201 20.20 22.65 11.80
C GLU A 201 20.78 22.81 13.20
N SER A 202 21.47 23.92 13.51
CA SER A 202 21.84 24.29 14.86
C SER A 202 20.61 24.79 15.63
N PHE A 203 20.55 24.45 16.90
CA PHE A 203 19.54 24.98 17.80
C PHE A 203 19.92 26.35 18.39
N SER A 204 21.21 26.54 18.71
CA SER A 204 21.71 27.69 19.46
C SER A 204 22.40 28.76 18.62
N TYR A 205 23.03 28.38 17.50
CA TYR A 205 23.89 29.26 16.72
C TYR A 205 23.24 29.71 15.42
N GLU A 206 23.19 31.02 15.21
CA GLU A 206 22.75 31.65 13.97
C GLU A 206 23.76 31.42 12.81
N ASP A 207 23.37 31.75 11.60
CA ASP A 207 24.22 31.64 10.39
C ASP A 207 25.46 32.54 10.43
N THR A 208 25.43 33.62 11.18
CA THR A 208 26.58 34.50 11.48
C THR A 208 27.62 33.84 12.39
N GLU A 209 27.27 32.74 13.05
CA GLU A 209 28.11 32.03 14.01
C GLU A 209 28.48 30.62 13.56
N LEU A 210 27.55 29.90 12.90
CA LEU A 210 27.74 28.52 12.51
C LEU A 210 27.07 28.23 11.15
N LEU A 211 27.83 27.72 10.22
CA LEU A 211 27.37 27.36 8.87
C LEU A 211 27.58 25.88 8.62
N PHE A 212 26.53 25.20 8.25
CA PHE A 212 26.57 23.80 7.82
C PHE A 212 26.65 23.70 6.29
N TYR A 213 27.51 22.81 5.81
CA TYR A 213 27.66 22.48 4.41
C TYR A 213 27.69 20.97 4.19
N TRP A 214 27.14 20.53 3.09
CA TRP A 214 27.37 19.16 2.63
C TRP A 214 28.80 19.02 2.15
N LYS A 215 29.49 17.99 2.64
CA LYS A 215 30.91 17.76 2.31
C LYS A 215 31.01 17.26 0.85
N LYS A 216 31.65 18.04 0.00
CA LYS A 216 31.95 17.71 -1.39
C LYS A 216 33.42 17.29 -1.53
N ASP A 217 33.68 15.99 -1.52
CA ASP A 217 35.01 15.46 -1.86
C ASP A 217 35.01 14.95 -3.31
N LYS A 218 36.14 15.12 -3.99
CA LYS A 218 36.34 14.59 -5.34
C LYS A 218 36.17 13.05 -5.33
N GLY A 219 35.06 12.57 -5.86
CA GLY A 219 34.74 11.15 -5.97
C GLY A 219 33.86 10.55 -4.89
N ASN A 220 33.60 11.22 -3.77
CA ASN A 220 32.64 10.77 -2.73
C ASN A 220 31.33 11.54 -2.81
N LYS A 221 30.24 10.82 -2.70
CA LYS A 221 28.91 11.41 -2.55
C LYS A 221 28.77 12.01 -1.16
N GLU A 222 28.03 13.10 -1.04
CA GLU A 222 27.68 13.76 0.23
C GLU A 222 26.95 12.83 1.19
N VAL A 223 26.17 11.92 0.65
CA VAL A 223 25.45 10.87 1.35
C VAL A 223 25.76 9.54 0.68
N MET A 224 26.16 8.59 1.48
CA MET A 224 26.35 7.19 1.08
C MET A 224 25.25 6.35 1.70
N VAL A 225 24.78 5.37 0.95
CA VAL A 225 23.77 4.41 1.38
C VAL A 225 24.40 3.04 1.36
N SER A 226 24.09 2.19 2.35
CA SER A 226 24.54 0.80 2.39
C SER A 226 24.04 0.03 1.18
N ASP A 227 24.89 -0.79 0.57
CA ASP A 227 24.49 -1.67 -0.54
C ASP A 227 23.54 -2.80 -0.08
N GLU A 228 23.50 -3.08 1.23
CA GLU A 228 22.62 -4.09 1.84
C GLU A 228 21.24 -3.53 2.24
N LEU A 229 20.91 -2.31 1.77
CA LEU A 229 19.65 -1.67 2.14
C LEU A 229 18.46 -2.36 1.48
N GLU A 230 17.63 -3.02 2.28
CA GLU A 230 16.35 -3.61 1.86
C GLU A 230 15.19 -2.99 2.61
N ILE A 231 14.21 -2.48 1.88
CA ILE A 231 12.97 -1.91 2.46
C ILE A 231 11.81 -2.79 2.02
N PRO A 232 11.07 -3.44 2.95
CA PRO A 232 10.12 -4.51 2.59
C PRO A 232 9.01 -4.12 1.62
N GLN A 233 8.51 -2.90 1.68
CA GLN A 233 7.35 -2.46 0.87
C GLN A 233 7.67 -1.34 -0.11
N PHE A 234 8.89 -0.79 -0.06
CA PHE A 234 9.31 0.32 -0.88
C PHE A 234 10.66 0.06 -1.52
N ILE A 235 10.90 0.74 -2.63
CA ILE A 235 12.18 0.78 -3.31
C ILE A 235 12.68 2.21 -3.21
N LEU A 236 13.93 2.39 -2.74
CA LEU A 236 14.59 3.69 -2.76
C LEU A 236 15.05 3.98 -4.20
N THR A 237 14.33 4.86 -4.90
CA THR A 237 14.61 5.18 -6.31
C THR A 237 15.64 6.29 -6.45
N LYS A 238 15.59 7.28 -5.55
CA LYS A 238 16.47 8.45 -5.60
C LYS A 238 16.65 9.06 -4.21
N TYR A 239 17.82 9.64 -4.00
CA TYR A 239 18.06 10.53 -2.87
C TYR A 239 18.92 11.72 -3.32
N TRP A 240 18.74 12.85 -2.65
CA TRP A 240 19.47 14.07 -2.95
C TRP A 240 19.53 14.97 -1.73
N THR A 241 20.54 15.85 -1.73
CA THR A 241 20.80 16.83 -0.67
C THR A 241 20.38 18.21 -1.10
N ALA A 242 20.04 19.03 -0.13
CA ALA A 242 19.78 20.45 -0.31
C ALA A 242 20.32 21.24 0.90
N SER A 243 20.64 22.50 0.69
CA SER A 243 21.01 23.44 1.73
C SER A 243 20.11 24.66 1.62
N THR A 244 19.65 25.18 2.74
CA THR A 244 18.79 26.37 2.81
C THR A 244 19.02 27.09 4.12
N PHE A 245 18.51 28.32 4.22
CA PHE A 245 18.46 29.05 5.47
C PHE A 245 17.01 29.05 6.00
N ALA A 246 16.88 28.76 7.30
CA ALA A 246 15.60 28.85 8.00
C ALA A 246 15.56 30.18 8.72
N ASN A 247 14.65 31.08 8.32
CA ASN A 247 14.48 32.39 8.92
C ASN A 247 13.39 32.33 9.98
N PHE A 248 13.77 32.63 11.22
CA PHE A 248 12.87 32.76 12.37
C PHE A 248 12.95 34.18 12.92
N THR A 249 12.07 34.51 13.84
CA THR A 249 12.13 35.78 14.59
C THR A 249 13.42 35.92 15.44
N SER A 250 14.03 34.80 15.80
CA SER A 250 15.28 34.71 16.56
C SER A 250 16.54 34.84 15.71
N GLY A 251 16.45 34.78 14.38
CA GLY A 251 17.59 34.82 13.49
C GLY A 251 17.47 33.85 12.31
N ALA A 252 18.51 33.80 11.47
CA ALA A 252 18.64 32.86 10.37
C ALA A 252 19.56 31.69 10.76
N TYR A 253 19.14 30.48 10.38
CA TYR A 253 19.88 29.25 10.73
C TYR A 253 20.23 28.46 9.48
N SER A 254 21.47 27.95 9.43
CA SER A 254 21.92 27.11 8.32
C SER A 254 21.31 25.73 8.42
N ARG A 255 20.46 25.33 7.44
CA ARG A 255 19.73 24.06 7.41
C ARG A 255 20.21 23.17 6.30
N LEU A 256 20.53 21.92 6.61
CA LEU A 256 20.79 20.86 5.65
C LEU A 256 19.58 19.91 5.55
N ILE A 257 19.27 19.51 4.34
CA ILE A 257 18.12 18.65 4.05
C ILE A 257 18.59 17.49 3.20
N LEU A 258 18.27 16.27 3.64
CA LEU A 258 18.41 15.04 2.87
C LEU A 258 17.02 14.55 2.49
N LYS A 259 16.78 14.32 1.20
CA LYS A 259 15.50 13.84 0.68
C LYS A 259 15.65 12.45 0.09
N PHE A 260 14.69 11.59 0.39
CA PHE A 260 14.57 10.23 -0.13
C PHE A 260 13.28 10.12 -0.94
N GLN A 261 13.37 9.54 -2.12
CA GLN A 261 12.20 9.19 -2.93
C GLN A 261 11.99 7.69 -2.88
N PHE A 262 10.86 7.30 -2.34
CA PHE A 262 10.41 5.92 -2.22
C PHE A 262 9.33 5.64 -3.24
N GLU A 263 9.41 4.49 -3.90
CA GLU A 263 8.38 3.96 -4.78
C GLU A 263 7.84 2.67 -4.17
N ARG A 264 6.51 2.56 -4.07
CA ARG A 264 5.87 1.40 -3.42
C ARG A 264 5.87 0.17 -4.32
N SER A 265 6.17 -1.00 -3.73
CA SER A 265 6.03 -2.29 -4.38
C SER A 265 4.57 -2.75 -4.34
N ILE A 266 3.96 -2.92 -5.51
CA ILE A 266 2.53 -3.26 -5.64
C ILE A 266 2.22 -4.74 -5.33
N GLY A 267 3.21 -5.63 -5.39
CA GLY A 267 2.99 -7.09 -5.34
C GLY A 267 2.16 -7.56 -4.16
N PHE A 268 2.43 -7.04 -2.97
CA PHE A 268 1.67 -7.35 -1.76
C PHE A 268 0.18 -6.99 -1.90
N PHE A 269 -0.13 -5.80 -2.41
CA PHE A 269 -1.51 -5.32 -2.56
C PHE A 269 -2.29 -6.08 -3.64
N LEU A 270 -1.60 -6.49 -4.72
CA LEU A 270 -2.19 -7.32 -5.75
C LEU A 270 -2.71 -8.64 -5.17
N ILE A 271 -1.87 -9.33 -4.40
CA ILE A 271 -2.21 -10.64 -3.82
C ILE A 271 -3.25 -10.50 -2.70
N GLN A 272 -3.12 -9.51 -1.84
CA GLN A 272 -3.95 -9.40 -0.64
C GLN A 272 -5.30 -8.71 -0.88
N THR A 273 -5.38 -7.77 -1.84
CA THR A 273 -6.59 -6.95 -2.00
C THR A 273 -7.20 -7.09 -3.39
N TYR A 274 -6.44 -6.89 -4.47
CA TYR A 274 -7.00 -6.88 -5.81
C TYR A 274 -7.50 -8.24 -6.26
N ILE A 275 -6.68 -9.29 -6.14
CA ILE A 275 -7.06 -10.65 -6.55
C ILE A 275 -8.30 -11.15 -5.77
N PRO A 276 -8.38 -11.07 -4.43
CA PRO A 276 -9.59 -11.46 -3.71
C PRO A 276 -10.82 -10.65 -4.14
N ALA A 277 -10.69 -9.34 -4.35
CA ALA A 277 -11.81 -8.51 -4.82
C ALA A 277 -12.31 -8.96 -6.20
N TYR A 278 -11.41 -9.24 -7.16
CA TYR A 278 -11.77 -9.79 -8.47
C TYR A 278 -12.51 -11.12 -8.35
N LEU A 279 -12.01 -12.04 -7.52
CA LEU A 279 -12.64 -13.35 -7.31
C LEU A 279 -14.05 -13.22 -6.72
N ILE A 280 -14.26 -12.30 -5.77
CA ILE A 280 -15.57 -12.05 -5.17
C ILE A 280 -16.55 -11.49 -6.22
N VAL A 281 -16.11 -10.56 -7.05
CA VAL A 281 -16.95 -10.00 -8.13
C VAL A 281 -17.30 -11.09 -9.16
N MET A 282 -16.34 -11.92 -9.59
CA MET A 282 -16.61 -13.05 -10.48
C MET A 282 -17.55 -14.07 -9.86
N LEU A 283 -17.40 -14.35 -8.55
CA LEU A 283 -18.29 -15.25 -7.82
C LEU A 283 -19.72 -14.72 -7.79
N SER A 284 -19.92 -13.41 -7.67
CA SER A 284 -21.25 -12.81 -7.70
C SER A 284 -21.99 -13.04 -9.01
N TRP A 285 -21.27 -13.16 -10.16
CA TRP A 285 -21.87 -13.41 -11.48
C TRP A 285 -22.36 -14.84 -11.66
N ILE A 286 -21.91 -15.79 -10.84
CA ILE A 286 -22.42 -17.17 -10.86
C ILE A 286 -23.94 -17.17 -10.62
N SER A 287 -24.46 -16.17 -9.89
CA SER A 287 -25.90 -16.02 -9.67
C SER A 287 -26.70 -15.98 -10.97
N PHE A 288 -26.16 -15.43 -12.07
CA PHE A 288 -26.84 -15.35 -13.37
C PHE A 288 -27.02 -16.70 -14.09
N TRP A 289 -26.29 -17.74 -13.64
CA TRP A 289 -26.36 -19.10 -14.20
C TRP A 289 -27.24 -20.04 -13.37
N ILE A 290 -27.54 -19.65 -12.10
CA ILE A 290 -28.41 -20.42 -11.23
C ILE A 290 -29.87 -20.18 -11.67
N SER A 291 -30.69 -21.24 -11.66
CA SER A 291 -32.12 -21.10 -12.01
C SER A 291 -32.84 -20.10 -11.12
N HIS A 292 -33.79 -19.34 -11.67
CA HIS A 292 -34.52 -18.32 -10.94
C HIS A 292 -35.40 -18.89 -9.81
N ASN A 293 -35.78 -20.19 -9.87
CA ASN A 293 -36.55 -20.86 -8.84
C ASN A 293 -35.75 -21.10 -7.55
N SER A 294 -34.39 -21.12 -7.65
CA SER A 294 -33.50 -21.30 -6.49
C SER A 294 -33.25 -20.00 -5.75
N THR A 295 -34.31 -19.34 -5.29
CA THR A 295 -34.26 -18.05 -4.57
C THR A 295 -33.29 -18.06 -3.39
N PRO A 296 -33.27 -19.08 -2.50
CA PRO A 296 -32.33 -19.11 -1.37
C PRO A 296 -30.86 -19.13 -1.81
N ALA A 297 -30.55 -19.83 -2.92
CA ALA A 297 -29.18 -19.94 -3.42
C ALA A 297 -28.69 -18.61 -3.99
N ARG A 298 -29.48 -17.92 -4.83
CA ARG A 298 -29.08 -16.60 -5.41
C ARG A 298 -28.95 -15.51 -4.35
N ILE A 299 -29.92 -15.44 -3.41
CA ILE A 299 -29.88 -14.45 -2.31
C ILE A 299 -28.72 -14.74 -1.37
N GLY A 300 -28.53 -16.02 -0.99
CA GLY A 300 -27.43 -16.44 -0.13
C GLY A 300 -26.07 -16.08 -0.72
N LEU A 301 -25.84 -16.38 -2.01
CA LEU A 301 -24.62 -16.02 -2.72
C LEU A 301 -24.39 -14.50 -2.74
N GLY A 302 -25.42 -13.73 -3.04
CA GLY A 302 -25.33 -12.28 -3.10
C GLY A 302 -25.01 -11.65 -1.73
N ILE A 303 -25.69 -12.07 -0.66
CA ILE A 303 -25.43 -11.54 0.69
C ILE A 303 -24.02 -11.92 1.16
N THR A 304 -23.57 -13.16 0.92
CA THR A 304 -22.23 -13.60 1.32
C THR A 304 -21.14 -12.85 0.57
N THR A 305 -21.30 -12.59 -0.73
CA THR A 305 -20.31 -11.83 -1.51
C THR A 305 -20.25 -10.36 -1.09
N VAL A 306 -21.40 -9.72 -0.79
CA VAL A 306 -21.44 -8.35 -0.22
C VAL A 306 -20.73 -8.30 1.13
N LEU A 307 -21.03 -9.25 2.03
CA LEU A 307 -20.40 -9.29 3.35
C LEU A 307 -18.88 -9.51 3.25
N THR A 308 -18.45 -10.44 2.41
CA THR A 308 -17.03 -10.73 2.21
C THR A 308 -16.29 -9.52 1.62
N LEU A 309 -16.88 -8.82 0.64
CA LEU A 309 -16.27 -7.62 0.07
C LEU A 309 -16.21 -6.47 1.08
N THR A 310 -17.23 -6.33 1.94
CA THR A 310 -17.24 -5.34 3.03
C THR A 310 -16.12 -5.62 4.03
N THR A 311 -15.92 -6.87 4.44
CA THR A 311 -14.84 -7.25 5.36
C THR A 311 -13.46 -7.02 4.74
N LEU A 312 -13.28 -7.35 3.45
CA LEU A 312 -12.05 -7.06 2.70
C LEU A 312 -11.77 -5.55 2.66
N THR A 313 -12.79 -4.73 2.38
CA THR A 313 -12.66 -3.27 2.33
C THR A 313 -12.26 -2.69 3.69
N ASN A 314 -12.88 -3.17 4.77
CA ASN A 314 -12.55 -2.73 6.12
C ASN A 314 -11.13 -3.12 6.52
N SER A 315 -10.68 -4.34 6.18
CA SER A 315 -9.31 -4.80 6.40
C SER A 315 -8.29 -3.94 5.63
N ALA A 316 -8.56 -3.63 4.36
CA ALA A 316 -7.69 -2.78 3.56
C ALA A 316 -7.58 -1.33 4.09
N ARG A 317 -8.64 -0.82 4.73
CA ARG A 317 -8.66 0.52 5.35
C ARG A 317 -7.98 0.57 6.71
N ALA A 318 -7.95 -0.53 7.46
CA ALA A 318 -7.47 -0.56 8.84
C ALA A 318 -5.98 -0.20 8.97
N SER A 319 -5.17 -0.51 7.96
CA SER A 319 -3.72 -0.24 7.93
C SER A 319 -3.35 1.18 7.46
N LEU A 320 -4.34 2.01 7.07
CA LEU A 320 -4.10 3.31 6.45
C LEU A 320 -4.52 4.47 7.36
N PRO A 321 -3.88 5.64 7.24
CA PRO A 321 -4.31 6.83 7.99
C PRO A 321 -5.70 7.28 7.55
N LYS A 322 -6.46 7.86 8.49
CA LYS A 322 -7.75 8.47 8.23
C LYS A 322 -7.53 9.82 7.55
N VAL A 323 -7.53 9.83 6.22
CA VAL A 323 -7.43 11.05 5.40
C VAL A 323 -8.79 11.44 4.83
N SER A 324 -9.00 12.72 4.57
CA SER A 324 -10.28 13.27 4.08
C SER A 324 -10.54 13.03 2.59
N TYR A 325 -9.58 12.51 1.85
CA TYR A 325 -9.69 12.25 0.42
C TYR A 325 -9.75 10.75 0.11
N VAL A 326 -10.37 10.40 -1.00
CA VAL A 326 -10.49 9.01 -1.47
C VAL A 326 -9.21 8.60 -2.18
N LYS A 327 -8.69 7.41 -1.84
CA LYS A 327 -7.50 6.81 -2.45
C LYS A 327 -7.89 6.00 -3.70
N SER A 328 -6.96 5.78 -4.63
CA SER A 328 -7.22 4.98 -5.85
C SER A 328 -7.75 3.58 -5.54
N ILE A 329 -7.20 2.89 -4.55
CA ILE A 329 -7.69 1.57 -4.13
C ILE A 329 -9.13 1.61 -3.60
N GLU A 330 -9.53 2.71 -2.95
CA GLU A 330 -10.90 2.84 -2.43
C GLU A 330 -11.91 3.01 -3.56
N TRP A 331 -11.56 3.76 -4.62
CA TRP A 331 -12.37 3.84 -5.83
C TRP A 331 -12.58 2.48 -6.47
N PHE A 332 -11.51 1.68 -6.56
CA PHE A 332 -11.60 0.31 -7.07
C PHE A 332 -12.55 -0.55 -6.22
N LEU A 333 -12.39 -0.54 -4.89
CA LEU A 333 -13.23 -1.34 -3.97
C LEU A 333 -14.69 -0.88 -3.97
N ILE A 334 -14.97 0.44 -4.04
CA ILE A 334 -16.32 0.99 -4.14
C ILE A 334 -16.99 0.49 -5.43
N LEU A 335 -16.29 0.50 -6.55
CA LEU A 335 -16.84 0.01 -7.81
C LEU A 335 -17.06 -1.51 -7.80
N CYS A 336 -16.13 -2.28 -7.25
CA CYS A 336 -16.36 -3.72 -7.01
C CYS A 336 -17.62 -3.96 -6.18
N PHE A 337 -17.83 -3.17 -5.12
CA PHE A 337 -19.03 -3.24 -4.28
C PHE A 337 -20.30 -2.94 -5.08
N LEU A 338 -20.26 -1.91 -5.94
CA LEU A 338 -21.41 -1.59 -6.81
C LEU A 338 -21.73 -2.71 -7.78
N TYR A 339 -20.72 -3.40 -8.36
CA TYR A 339 -20.94 -4.55 -9.23
C TYR A 339 -21.60 -5.73 -8.50
N VAL A 340 -21.11 -6.05 -7.29
CA VAL A 340 -21.71 -7.12 -6.46
C VAL A 340 -23.14 -6.74 -6.04
N PHE A 341 -23.37 -5.50 -5.63
CA PHE A 341 -24.71 -5.02 -5.26
C PHE A 341 -25.66 -5.01 -6.47
N ALA A 342 -25.17 -4.59 -7.65
CA ALA A 342 -25.95 -4.59 -8.88
C ALA A 342 -26.41 -6.01 -9.27
N SER A 343 -25.60 -7.05 -9.00
CA SER A 343 -26.01 -8.44 -9.26
C SER A 343 -27.19 -8.88 -8.37
N LEU A 344 -27.27 -8.39 -7.13
CA LEU A 344 -28.41 -8.61 -6.26
C LEU A 344 -29.68 -7.89 -6.76
N VAL A 345 -29.54 -6.64 -7.18
CA VAL A 345 -30.65 -5.84 -7.71
C VAL A 345 -31.16 -6.45 -9.03
N GLU A 346 -30.27 -6.98 -9.87
CA GLU A 346 -30.60 -7.71 -11.08
C GLU A 346 -31.53 -8.89 -10.76
N TYR A 347 -31.16 -9.71 -9.76
CA TYR A 347 -31.99 -10.83 -9.35
C TYR A 347 -33.40 -10.39 -8.88
N ALA A 348 -33.50 -9.31 -8.13
CA ALA A 348 -34.80 -8.74 -7.74
C ALA A 348 -35.62 -8.34 -8.96
N GLY A 349 -34.98 -7.75 -9.99
CA GLY A 349 -35.59 -7.41 -11.28
C GLY A 349 -36.10 -8.64 -12.04
N VAL A 350 -35.31 -9.68 -12.12
CA VAL A 350 -35.67 -10.96 -12.74
C VAL A 350 -36.86 -11.60 -12.05
N SER A 351 -36.83 -11.67 -10.73
CA SER A 351 -37.93 -12.24 -9.93
C SER A 351 -39.24 -11.45 -10.14
N PHE A 352 -39.15 -10.12 -10.17
CA PHE A 352 -40.31 -9.25 -10.44
C PHE A 352 -40.87 -9.45 -11.87
N GLU A 353 -40.00 -9.53 -12.88
CA GLU A 353 -40.39 -9.76 -14.29
C GLU A 353 -41.12 -11.09 -14.44
N ILE A 354 -40.56 -12.18 -13.89
CA ILE A 354 -41.17 -13.51 -13.97
C ILE A 354 -42.50 -13.55 -13.24
N ASN A 355 -42.57 -13.02 -12.02
CA ASN A 355 -43.84 -12.92 -11.27
C ASN A 355 -44.89 -12.11 -12.03
N ARG A 356 -44.49 -11.03 -12.73
CA ARG A 356 -45.37 -10.24 -13.57
C ARG A 356 -45.86 -11.03 -14.81
N ARG A 357 -45.02 -11.84 -15.42
CA ARG A 357 -45.38 -12.70 -16.56
C ARG A 357 -46.37 -13.79 -16.11
N ILE A 358 -46.11 -14.43 -14.97
CA ILE A 358 -47.00 -15.43 -14.39
C ILE A 358 -48.40 -14.81 -14.08
N LYS A 359 -48.43 -13.59 -13.48
CA LYS A 359 -49.67 -12.90 -13.19
C LYS A 359 -50.44 -12.44 -14.43
N ARG A 360 -49.79 -12.09 -15.51
CA ARG A 360 -50.40 -11.67 -16.76
C ARG A 360 -50.96 -12.83 -17.57
N GLY A 361 -50.48 -14.07 -17.33
CA GLY A 361 -50.88 -15.31 -17.96
C GLY A 361 -51.28 -15.13 -19.43
N LYS A 362 -50.65 -15.82 -20.33
CA LYS A 362 -51.17 -15.78 -21.69
C LYS A 362 -52.55 -16.40 -21.69
N GLU A 363 -53.58 -15.61 -22.04
CA GLU A 363 -54.85 -16.12 -22.50
C GLU A 363 -54.61 -16.91 -23.79
N ILE A 364 -54.56 -18.24 -23.69
CA ILE A 364 -54.44 -19.12 -24.86
C ILE A 364 -55.90 -19.36 -25.26
N PRO A 365 -56.30 -18.92 -26.45
CA PRO A 365 -57.62 -19.31 -26.96
C PRO A 365 -57.59 -20.84 -27.18
N VAL A 366 -58.43 -21.54 -26.39
CA VAL A 366 -58.70 -22.97 -26.66
C VAL A 366 -59.57 -22.99 -27.91
N GLN A 367 -58.99 -23.30 -29.05
CA GLN A 367 -59.81 -23.67 -30.21
C GLN A 367 -60.53 -24.95 -29.87
N THR A 368 -61.79 -24.85 -29.52
CA THR A 368 -62.70 -25.98 -29.53
C THR A 368 -62.82 -26.37 -31.02
N GLU A 369 -62.10 -27.38 -31.45
CA GLU A 369 -62.46 -28.10 -32.69
C GLU A 369 -63.90 -28.55 -32.53
N SER A 370 -64.79 -28.00 -33.33
CA SER A 370 -66.13 -28.46 -33.53
C SER A 370 -66.06 -29.81 -34.22
N ASP A 371 -65.98 -30.87 -33.43
CA ASP A 371 -66.12 -32.23 -33.94
C ASP A 371 -67.56 -32.48 -34.30
N ASP A 372 -67.80 -32.48 -35.58
CA ASP A 372 -69.06 -32.78 -36.22
C ASP A 372 -69.31 -34.31 -36.15
N GLY A 373 -70.28 -34.73 -35.39
CA GLY A 373 -70.98 -35.98 -35.59
C GLY A 373 -70.30 -37.30 -35.20
N GLY A 374 -70.20 -37.60 -33.92
CA GLY A 374 -69.93 -38.96 -33.47
C GLY A 374 -70.61 -39.22 -32.11
N LYS A 375 -71.69 -39.97 -32.16
CA LYS A 375 -72.39 -40.49 -30.96
C LYS A 375 -71.50 -41.53 -30.25
N ASP A 376 -70.87 -41.15 -29.18
CA ASP A 376 -70.29 -42.09 -28.26
C ASP A 376 -70.90 -41.93 -26.86
N PRO A 377 -71.46 -42.99 -26.28
CA PRO A 377 -72.20 -42.95 -25.01
C PRO A 377 -71.30 -42.84 -23.77
N GLU A 378 -70.02 -42.91 -23.93
CA GLU A 378 -69.02 -42.91 -22.81
C GLU A 378 -68.73 -41.55 -22.20
N LYS A 379 -69.23 -40.45 -22.79
CA LYS A 379 -69.00 -39.06 -22.29
C LYS A 379 -69.89 -38.64 -21.12
N LYS A 380 -70.93 -39.45 -20.73
CA LYS A 380 -71.76 -39.08 -19.59
C LYS A 380 -71.16 -39.36 -18.24
N ASP A 381 -70.29 -40.36 -18.10
CA ASP A 381 -69.70 -40.69 -16.80
C ASP A 381 -68.56 -39.75 -16.40
N LEU A 382 -67.88 -39.11 -17.32
CA LEU A 382 -66.81 -38.21 -17.00
C LEU A 382 -67.26 -36.85 -16.41
N MET A 383 -68.51 -36.48 -16.67
CA MET A 383 -69.07 -35.24 -16.11
C MET A 383 -69.62 -35.41 -14.68
N GLN A 384 -69.93 -36.62 -14.26
CA GLN A 384 -70.43 -36.91 -12.90
C GLN A 384 -69.29 -37.08 -11.88
N VAL A 385 -68.08 -37.45 -12.31
CA VAL A 385 -66.92 -37.55 -11.43
C VAL A 385 -66.32 -36.20 -11.01
N MET A 386 -66.69 -35.11 -11.73
CA MET A 386 -66.20 -33.75 -11.32
C MET A 386 -67.02 -33.07 -10.26
N HIS A 387 -68.08 -33.72 -9.72
CA HIS A 387 -68.92 -33.15 -8.63
C HIS A 387 -68.81 -33.90 -7.29
N GLY A 388 -67.84 -34.83 -7.18
CA GLY A 388 -67.53 -35.54 -5.95
C GLY A 388 -66.74 -34.68 -4.99
N ASN A 389 -67.34 -34.46 -3.81
CA ASN A 389 -66.71 -33.88 -2.62
C ASN A 389 -65.38 -34.56 -2.31
N VAL A 390 -64.34 -33.79 -2.19
CA VAL A 390 -63.12 -34.20 -1.46
C VAL A 390 -62.95 -33.22 -0.32
N GLU A 391 -63.36 -33.66 0.86
CA GLU A 391 -62.97 -33.10 2.14
C GLU A 391 -61.52 -33.51 2.49
N ALA A 392 -60.83 -32.58 3.14
CA ALA A 392 -59.70 -32.71 4.05
C ALA A 392 -58.37 -33.19 3.45
N ASN A 393 -57.44 -32.26 3.16
CA ASN A 393 -56.21 -32.10 3.95
C ASN A 393 -55.43 -30.88 3.43
N GLY A 394 -55.28 -29.95 4.27
CA GLY A 394 -54.34 -28.89 4.51
C GLY A 394 -53.37 -28.37 3.39
N HIS A 395 -53.87 -27.75 2.30
CA HIS A 395 -53.08 -26.86 1.46
C HIS A 395 -53.83 -25.54 1.16
N PRO A 396 -53.15 -24.40 1.03
CA PRO A 396 -53.79 -23.09 1.00
C PRO A 396 -54.67 -22.93 -0.27
N LYS A 397 -55.93 -22.62 -0.07
CA LYS A 397 -56.91 -22.32 -1.11
C LYS A 397 -56.45 -21.13 -1.96
N VAL A 398 -56.06 -21.38 -3.20
CA VAL A 398 -55.96 -20.34 -4.23
C VAL A 398 -57.40 -19.87 -4.56
N ARG A 399 -57.73 -18.69 -4.09
CA ARG A 399 -59.03 -18.03 -4.30
C ARG A 399 -59.22 -17.72 -5.78
N ARG A 400 -60.00 -18.55 -6.52
CA ARG A 400 -60.41 -18.27 -7.90
C ARG A 400 -61.24 -16.99 -7.91
N ARG A 401 -60.71 -15.90 -8.45
CA ARG A 401 -61.50 -14.71 -8.80
C ARG A 401 -62.17 -14.97 -10.14
N THR A 402 -63.40 -15.48 -10.15
CA THR A 402 -64.28 -15.49 -11.33
C THR A 402 -64.65 -14.05 -11.66
N LYS A 403 -64.13 -13.50 -12.78
CA LYS A 403 -64.65 -12.26 -13.34
C LYS A 403 -65.96 -12.56 -14.03
N PHE A 404 -67.02 -11.81 -13.67
CA PHE A 404 -68.32 -11.88 -14.33
C PHE A 404 -68.25 -11.56 -15.79
N PRO A 405 -69.05 -12.21 -16.67
CA PRO A 405 -69.07 -11.96 -18.09
C PRO A 405 -69.57 -10.54 -18.36
N VAL A 406 -68.85 -9.80 -19.17
CA VAL A 406 -69.32 -8.54 -19.77
C VAL A 406 -70.29 -8.93 -20.89
N TYR A 407 -71.57 -8.58 -20.76
CA TYR A 407 -72.61 -8.81 -21.76
C TYR A 407 -72.35 -7.98 -23.03
N GLY A 408 -71.83 -8.60 -24.07
CA GLY A 408 -71.77 -8.04 -25.44
C GLY A 408 -73.03 -8.34 -26.21
N LYS A 409 -73.49 -7.39 -26.99
CA LYS A 409 -74.79 -7.37 -27.69
C LYS A 409 -75.00 -8.36 -28.85
N ASN A 410 -74.16 -9.35 -29.10
CA ASN A 410 -74.37 -10.36 -30.14
C ASN A 410 -74.17 -11.76 -29.58
N ALA A 411 -75.22 -12.51 -29.50
CA ALA A 411 -75.37 -13.81 -28.82
C ALA A 411 -74.73 -15.02 -29.57
N ALA A 412 -73.80 -14.81 -30.47
CA ALA A 412 -73.27 -15.92 -31.29
C ALA A 412 -71.79 -16.28 -31.04
N GLU A 413 -71.02 -15.50 -30.30
CA GLU A 413 -69.60 -15.80 -30.07
C GLU A 413 -69.12 -15.46 -28.69
N THR A 414 -69.64 -16.12 -27.68
CA THR A 414 -69.00 -16.08 -26.35
C THR A 414 -67.96 -17.17 -26.29
N GLN A 415 -66.79 -16.95 -26.88
CA GLN A 415 -65.63 -17.79 -26.61
C GLN A 415 -65.25 -17.68 -25.14
N LEU A 416 -65.52 -18.72 -24.38
CA LEU A 416 -65.03 -18.87 -23.02
C LEU A 416 -63.49 -18.98 -23.05
N LEU A 417 -62.80 -17.88 -22.89
CA LEU A 417 -61.36 -17.88 -22.69
C LEU A 417 -61.03 -18.65 -21.40
N GLN A 418 -60.72 -19.91 -21.50
CA GLN A 418 -60.24 -20.73 -20.40
C GLN A 418 -58.80 -20.32 -20.08
N TYR A 419 -58.62 -19.78 -18.89
CA TYR A 419 -57.35 -19.40 -18.33
C TYR A 419 -56.59 -20.65 -17.89
N ARG A 420 -55.52 -21.04 -18.61
CA ARG A 420 -54.62 -22.12 -18.21
C ARG A 420 -53.45 -21.53 -17.41
N PRO A 421 -53.28 -21.87 -16.13
CA PRO A 421 -52.08 -21.48 -15.38
C PRO A 421 -50.89 -22.21 -15.99
N TYR A 422 -49.72 -21.53 -15.97
CA TYR A 422 -48.43 -22.12 -16.34
C TYR A 422 -48.15 -23.36 -15.50
N THR A 423 -47.73 -24.46 -16.09
CA THR A 423 -47.23 -25.62 -15.36
C THR A 423 -45.85 -25.33 -14.77
N GLU A 424 -45.50 -26.04 -13.68
CA GLU A 424 -44.20 -25.87 -13.00
C GLU A 424 -43.04 -25.99 -13.98
N LYS A 425 -43.08 -26.95 -14.91
CA LYS A 425 -42.07 -27.15 -15.96
C LYS A 425 -42.00 -25.99 -16.97
N GLU A 426 -43.11 -25.32 -17.28
CA GLU A 426 -43.10 -24.13 -18.14
C GLU A 426 -42.48 -22.91 -17.41
N ILE A 427 -42.69 -22.82 -16.09
CA ILE A 427 -42.09 -21.79 -15.26
C ILE A 427 -40.57 -22.02 -15.14
N GLU A 428 -40.11 -23.25 -14.96
CA GLU A 428 -38.70 -23.62 -14.92
C GLU A 428 -37.97 -23.31 -16.24
N GLY A 429 -38.66 -23.44 -17.38
CA GLY A 429 -38.08 -23.12 -18.70
C GLY A 429 -38.05 -21.63 -19.05
N MET A 430 -38.67 -20.75 -18.26
CA MET A 430 -38.70 -19.33 -18.53
C MET A 430 -37.34 -18.65 -18.19
N GLU A 431 -36.46 -18.55 -19.18
CA GLU A 431 -35.28 -17.69 -19.05
C GLU A 431 -35.67 -16.20 -19.13
N SER A 432 -35.18 -15.41 -18.18
CA SER A 432 -35.30 -13.95 -18.25
C SER A 432 -34.38 -13.39 -19.33
N LYS A 433 -34.89 -12.42 -20.10
CA LYS A 433 -34.02 -11.66 -21.04
C LYS A 433 -32.95 -10.89 -20.26
N VAL A 434 -33.23 -10.49 -19.04
CA VAL A 434 -32.29 -9.77 -18.16
C VAL A 434 -31.11 -10.66 -17.81
N ASP A 435 -31.31 -11.91 -17.36
CA ASP A 435 -30.24 -12.87 -17.09
C ASP A 435 -29.29 -13.06 -18.29
N LYS A 436 -29.87 -13.18 -19.53
CA LYS A 436 -29.07 -13.34 -20.74
C LYS A 436 -28.16 -12.15 -21.04
N TRP A 437 -28.67 -10.94 -20.87
CA TRP A 437 -27.87 -9.73 -21.07
C TRP A 437 -26.87 -9.53 -19.94
N SER A 438 -27.22 -9.86 -18.70
CA SER A 438 -26.36 -9.73 -17.53
C SER A 438 -25.13 -10.66 -17.61
N ARG A 439 -25.29 -11.88 -18.11
CA ARG A 439 -24.17 -12.86 -18.31
C ARG A 439 -23.03 -12.30 -19.15
N ILE A 440 -23.29 -11.39 -20.07
CA ILE A 440 -22.28 -10.77 -20.96
C ILE A 440 -22.00 -9.34 -20.53
N GLY A 441 -23.04 -8.59 -20.20
CA GLY A 441 -22.94 -7.16 -19.89
C GLY A 441 -22.08 -6.87 -18.66
N PHE A 442 -22.24 -7.61 -17.56
CA PHE A 442 -21.46 -7.43 -16.34
C PHE A 442 -19.95 -7.70 -16.54
N PRO A 443 -19.55 -8.86 -17.11
CA PRO A 443 -18.12 -9.09 -17.37
C PRO A 443 -17.50 -8.07 -18.32
N VAL A 444 -18.17 -7.72 -19.41
CA VAL A 444 -17.64 -6.74 -20.38
C VAL A 444 -17.50 -5.36 -19.77
N SER A 445 -18.53 -4.86 -19.08
CA SER A 445 -18.47 -3.56 -18.43
C SER A 445 -17.40 -3.51 -17.33
N PHE A 446 -17.21 -4.59 -16.58
CA PHE A 446 -16.18 -4.69 -15.57
C PHE A 446 -14.77 -4.72 -16.18
N MET A 447 -14.58 -5.41 -17.31
CA MET A 447 -13.30 -5.37 -18.05
C MET A 447 -12.96 -3.96 -18.53
N VAL A 448 -13.94 -3.26 -19.13
CA VAL A 448 -13.75 -1.87 -19.59
C VAL A 448 -13.38 -0.97 -18.41
N PHE A 449 -14.10 -1.10 -17.28
CA PHE A 449 -13.77 -0.38 -16.07
C PHE A 449 -12.32 -0.64 -15.61
N ASN A 450 -11.90 -1.92 -15.57
CA ASN A 450 -10.54 -2.26 -15.13
C ASN A 450 -9.48 -1.66 -16.06
N ILE A 451 -9.67 -1.70 -17.37
CA ILE A 451 -8.74 -1.08 -18.30
C ILE A 451 -8.62 0.42 -18.01
N ILE A 452 -9.73 1.12 -17.87
CA ILE A 452 -9.75 2.56 -17.55
C ILE A 452 -9.06 2.81 -16.21
N TYR A 453 -9.40 2.05 -15.17
CA TYR A 453 -8.83 2.20 -13.83
C TYR A 453 -7.30 2.07 -13.84
N TRP A 454 -6.76 1.00 -14.44
CA TRP A 454 -5.33 0.75 -14.48
C TRP A 454 -4.58 1.76 -15.36
N VAL A 455 -5.15 2.15 -16.50
CA VAL A 455 -4.56 3.19 -17.36
C VAL A 455 -4.45 4.51 -16.60
N LEU A 456 -5.53 4.96 -15.95
CA LEU A 456 -5.52 6.18 -15.17
C LEU A 456 -4.54 6.09 -13.98
N THR A 457 -4.56 5.00 -13.22
CA THR A 457 -3.70 4.85 -12.04
C THR A 457 -2.22 4.81 -12.42
N ILE A 458 -1.85 4.17 -13.54
CA ILE A 458 -0.47 4.13 -14.04
C ILE A 458 -0.05 5.49 -14.61
N GLN A 459 -0.96 6.20 -15.29
CA GLN A 459 -0.63 7.49 -15.90
C GLN A 459 -0.40 8.58 -14.85
N PHE A 460 -1.10 8.54 -13.72
CA PHE A 460 -0.97 9.50 -12.62
C PHE A 460 0.04 9.08 -11.53
N SER A 461 0.64 7.91 -11.60
CA SER A 461 1.73 7.42 -10.75
C SER A 461 3.09 7.96 -11.22
#